data_1ce4407472dee1079e9baa0e7bba3165
#
_entry.id   1ce4407472dee1079e9baa0e7bba3165
#
_cell.length_a   1.000
_cell.length_b   1.000
_cell.length_c   1.000
_cell.angle_alpha   90.00
_cell.angle_beta   90.00
_cell.angle_gamma   90.00
#
_symmetry.space_group_name_H-M   'P 1'
#
loop_
_entity.id
_entity.type
_entity.pdbx_description
1 polymer ?
#
loop_
_entity_poly.entity_id
_entity_poly.type
_entity_poly.pdbx_seq_one_letter_code
_entity_poly.pdbx_strand_id
1 'polypeptide(L)'
;MTLPIETLLQQALDASRPAPGEGEVATYIPELAKGDPRHLGVALATPDGAVVSAGDGDVPFTLQSVSKVISLAGALELLGEGCVFDAVGMDPTADPFNSIMRLEMVKPHRPQNPLINAGALVVLSLLPH
;
A
#
# COMPACT_ATOMS: atom_id res chain seq x y z
N MET A 1 -29.00 -2.00 -18.30
CA MET A 1 -27.93 -1.56 -19.24
C MET A 1 -26.72 -1.24 -18.37
N THR A 2 -25.67 -2.04 -18.44
CA THR A 2 -24.44 -1.85 -17.65
C THR A 2 -23.62 -0.74 -18.31
N LEU A 3 -23.19 0.26 -17.55
CA LEU A 3 -22.31 1.31 -18.05
C LEU A 3 -20.92 0.72 -18.38
N PRO A 4 -20.21 1.24 -19.40
CA PRO A 4 -18.82 0.91 -19.63
C PRO A 4 -17.95 1.24 -18.41
N ILE A 5 -16.91 0.42 -18.18
CA ILE A 5 -16.01 0.59 -17.03
C ILE A 5 -15.36 1.99 -17.04
N GLU A 6 -14.97 2.47 -18.19
CA GLU A 6 -14.40 3.81 -18.38
C GLU A 6 -15.33 4.91 -17.85
N THR A 7 -16.63 4.79 -18.17
CA THR A 7 -17.64 5.74 -17.72
C THR A 7 -17.81 5.69 -16.20
N LEU A 8 -17.78 4.49 -15.61
CA LEU A 8 -17.89 4.32 -14.16
C LEU A 8 -16.67 4.90 -13.44
N LEU A 9 -15.46 4.68 -13.97
CA LEU A 9 -14.24 5.23 -13.39
C LEU A 9 -14.23 6.76 -13.45
N GLN A 10 -14.65 7.32 -14.59
CA GLN A 10 -14.74 8.78 -14.72
C GLN A 10 -15.76 9.39 -13.73
N GLN A 11 -16.93 8.77 -13.59
CA GLN A 11 -17.93 9.22 -12.62
C GLN A 11 -17.42 9.11 -11.18
N ALA A 12 -16.73 8.02 -10.84
CA ALA A 12 -16.12 7.85 -9.51
C ALA A 12 -15.05 8.91 -9.24
N LEU A 13 -14.19 9.18 -10.22
CA LEU A 13 -13.17 10.22 -10.15
C LEU A 13 -13.79 11.60 -9.91
N ASP A 14 -14.80 11.96 -10.70
CA ASP A 14 -15.46 13.27 -10.60
C ASP A 14 -16.16 13.44 -9.26
N ALA A 15 -16.79 12.38 -8.74
CA ALA A 15 -17.43 12.37 -7.42
C ALA A 15 -16.43 12.43 -6.26
N SER A 16 -15.17 12.02 -6.49
CA SER A 16 -14.12 11.96 -5.47
C SER A 16 -13.23 13.20 -5.44
N ARG A 17 -13.42 14.16 -6.36
CA ARG A 17 -12.63 15.40 -6.34
C ARG A 17 -12.95 16.18 -5.06
N PRO A 18 -11.95 16.44 -4.21
CA PRO A 18 -12.16 17.19 -2.98
C PRO A 18 -12.59 18.63 -3.32
N ALA A 19 -13.37 19.22 -2.43
CA ALA A 19 -13.68 20.64 -2.52
C ALA A 19 -12.39 21.45 -2.31
N PRO A 20 -12.27 22.65 -2.91
CA PRO A 20 -11.10 23.50 -2.73
C PRO A 20 -10.82 23.74 -1.24
N GLY A 21 -9.58 23.40 -0.79
CA GLY A 21 -9.16 23.52 0.60
C GLY A 21 -9.45 22.31 1.49
N GLU A 22 -10.04 21.25 0.97
CA GLU A 22 -10.16 19.97 1.68
C GLU A 22 -8.89 19.13 1.47
N GLY A 23 -8.22 18.83 2.60
CA GLY A 23 -6.99 18.06 2.60
C GLY A 23 -5.75 18.84 2.16
N GLU A 24 -4.60 18.25 2.41
CA GLU A 24 -3.30 18.79 2.04
C GLU A 24 -2.31 17.68 1.72
N VAL A 25 -1.26 18.01 0.97
CA VAL A 25 -0.18 17.08 0.65
C VAL A 25 0.60 16.73 1.92
N ALA A 26 0.90 15.44 2.10
CA ALA A 26 1.71 14.98 3.22
C ALA A 26 3.11 15.60 3.18
N THR A 27 3.58 16.13 4.31
CA THR A 27 4.87 16.85 4.41
C THR A 27 5.90 16.19 5.33
N TYR A 28 5.52 15.09 6.00
CA TYR A 28 6.39 14.36 6.92
C TYR A 28 7.57 13.63 6.24
N ILE A 29 7.51 13.45 4.93
CA ILE A 29 8.62 13.01 4.08
C ILE A 29 8.84 14.10 3.01
N PRO A 30 10.07 14.65 2.85
CA PRO A 30 10.33 15.77 1.93
C PRO A 30 9.90 15.51 0.49
N GLU A 31 10.04 14.27 -0.01
CA GLU A 31 9.63 13.91 -1.37
C GLU A 31 8.11 13.95 -1.56
N LEU A 32 7.32 13.65 -0.54
CA LEU A 32 5.86 13.74 -0.61
C LEU A 32 5.38 15.19 -0.71
N ALA A 33 6.08 16.10 -0.06
CA ALA A 33 5.77 17.54 -0.09
C ALA A 33 5.88 18.17 -1.49
N LYS A 34 6.54 17.49 -2.45
CA LYS A 34 6.67 17.92 -3.84
C LYS A 34 5.45 17.55 -4.70
N GLY A 35 4.51 16.75 -4.16
CA GLY A 35 3.33 16.34 -4.88
C GLY A 35 2.39 17.49 -5.22
N ASP A 36 1.76 17.44 -6.37
CA ASP A 36 0.72 18.40 -6.74
C ASP A 36 -0.63 17.93 -6.15
N PRO A 37 -1.26 18.68 -5.24
CA PRO A 37 -2.52 18.31 -4.61
C PRO A 37 -3.70 18.22 -5.60
N ARG A 38 -3.55 18.68 -6.82
CA ARG A 38 -4.58 18.63 -7.86
C ARG A 38 -4.60 17.32 -8.61
N HIS A 39 -3.53 16.52 -8.54
CA HIS A 39 -3.46 15.23 -9.21
C HIS A 39 -4.43 14.25 -8.55
N LEU A 40 -5.30 13.68 -9.37
CA LEU A 40 -6.23 12.64 -8.97
C LEU A 40 -6.41 11.66 -10.14
N GLY A 41 -6.00 10.43 -9.93
CA GLY A 41 -6.10 9.35 -10.91
C GLY A 41 -6.72 8.10 -10.30
N VAL A 42 -7.37 7.31 -11.13
CA VAL A 42 -7.87 5.98 -10.78
C VAL A 42 -7.54 5.00 -11.88
N ALA A 43 -7.18 3.78 -11.51
CA ALA A 43 -6.98 2.68 -12.45
C ALA A 43 -7.64 1.40 -11.93
N LEU A 44 -8.13 0.59 -12.84
CA LEU A 44 -8.68 -0.73 -12.58
C LEU A 44 -7.95 -1.75 -13.46
N ALA A 45 -7.43 -2.80 -12.87
CA ALA A 45 -6.93 -3.97 -13.57
C ALA A 45 -7.91 -5.13 -13.40
N THR A 46 -8.27 -5.79 -14.47
CA THR A 46 -9.15 -6.97 -14.48
C THR A 46 -8.34 -8.26 -14.51
N PRO A 47 -8.89 -9.41 -14.05
CA PRO A 47 -8.15 -10.68 -14.01
C PRO A 47 -7.68 -11.19 -15.38
N ASP A 48 -8.31 -10.76 -16.47
CA ASP A 48 -7.91 -11.04 -17.85
C ASP A 48 -6.77 -10.14 -18.37
N GLY A 49 -6.27 -9.23 -17.51
CA GLY A 49 -5.14 -8.36 -17.78
C GLY A 49 -5.48 -7.03 -18.44
N ALA A 50 -6.76 -6.72 -18.66
CA ALA A 50 -7.14 -5.41 -19.16
C ALA A 50 -6.92 -4.35 -18.07
N VAL A 51 -6.41 -3.18 -18.45
CA VAL A 51 -6.21 -2.02 -17.57
C VAL A 51 -6.95 -0.82 -18.14
N VAL A 52 -7.77 -0.22 -17.32
CA VAL A 52 -8.51 1.01 -17.64
C VAL A 52 -8.18 2.08 -16.63
N SER A 53 -7.91 3.29 -17.05
CA SER A 53 -7.59 4.42 -16.15
C SER A 53 -8.38 5.66 -16.51
N ALA A 54 -8.53 6.57 -15.53
CA ALA A 54 -9.12 7.88 -15.72
C ALA A 54 -8.38 8.93 -14.87
N GLY A 55 -8.45 10.20 -15.30
CA GLY A 55 -7.73 11.30 -14.64
C GLY A 55 -6.22 11.22 -14.83
N ASP A 56 -5.48 11.53 -13.78
CA ASP A 56 -4.00 11.61 -13.80
C ASP A 56 -3.34 10.23 -13.60
N GLY A 57 -3.92 9.16 -14.18
CA GLY A 57 -3.45 7.79 -14.01
C GLY A 57 -2.02 7.53 -14.51
N ASP A 58 -1.52 8.36 -15.42
CA ASP A 58 -0.15 8.26 -15.98
C ASP A 58 0.88 9.08 -15.18
N VAL A 59 0.45 9.86 -14.18
CA VAL A 59 1.35 10.65 -13.36
C VAL A 59 2.04 9.77 -12.33
N PRO A 60 3.39 9.70 -12.31
CA PRO A 60 4.12 8.91 -11.31
C PRO A 60 3.86 9.39 -9.89
N PHE A 61 3.68 8.46 -8.97
CA PHE A 61 3.54 8.72 -7.54
C PHE A 61 4.38 7.73 -6.71
N THR A 62 4.61 8.05 -5.45
CA THR A 62 5.39 7.18 -4.56
C THR A 62 4.53 6.02 -4.05
N LEU A 63 5.04 4.79 -4.15
CA LEU A 63 4.32 3.58 -3.70
C LEU A 63 4.04 3.57 -2.21
N GLN A 64 4.92 4.15 -1.42
CA GLN A 64 4.81 4.13 0.04
C GLN A 64 4.47 2.73 0.60
N SER A 65 3.46 2.62 1.45
CA SER A 65 3.08 1.34 2.08
C SER A 65 2.44 0.32 1.13
N VAL A 66 2.07 0.68 -0.08
CA VAL A 66 1.65 -0.29 -1.11
C VAL A 66 2.79 -1.27 -1.42
N SER A 67 4.04 -0.83 -1.31
CA SER A 67 5.23 -1.68 -1.47
C SER A 67 5.26 -2.89 -0.52
N LYS A 68 4.65 -2.80 0.66
CA LYS A 68 4.59 -3.91 1.62
C LYS A 68 3.83 -5.13 1.06
N VAL A 69 2.76 -4.88 0.33
CA VAL A 69 1.96 -5.94 -0.30
C VAL A 69 2.78 -6.64 -1.39
N ILE A 70 3.50 -5.86 -2.21
CA ILE A 70 4.35 -6.38 -3.28
C ILE A 70 5.50 -7.21 -2.70
N SER A 71 6.17 -6.69 -1.67
CA SER A 71 7.27 -7.40 -0.99
C SER A 71 6.79 -8.70 -0.34
N LEU A 72 5.61 -8.68 0.31
CA LEU A 72 5.03 -9.88 0.91
C LEU A 72 4.69 -10.93 -0.16
N ALA A 73 4.05 -10.52 -1.25
CA ALA A 73 3.72 -11.43 -2.34
C ALA A 73 4.98 -12.07 -2.94
N GLY A 74 6.02 -11.28 -3.19
CA GLY A 74 7.31 -11.79 -3.66
C GLY A 74 7.99 -12.74 -2.67
N ALA A 75 7.95 -12.43 -1.37
CA ALA A 75 8.51 -13.31 -0.35
C ALA A 75 7.75 -14.65 -0.25
N LEU A 76 6.43 -14.62 -0.31
CA LEU A 76 5.62 -15.83 -0.30
C LEU A 76 5.86 -16.71 -1.52
N GLU A 77 6.00 -16.11 -2.69
CA GLU A 77 6.28 -16.85 -3.93
C GLU A 77 7.68 -17.48 -3.94
N LEU A 78 8.70 -16.74 -3.46
CA LEU A 78 10.08 -17.18 -3.49
C LEU A 78 10.46 -18.14 -2.36
N LEU A 79 9.91 -17.94 -1.16
CA LEU A 79 10.36 -18.61 0.07
C LEU A 79 9.30 -19.53 0.68
N GLY A 80 8.04 -19.39 0.27
CA GLY A 80 6.90 -20.11 0.81
C GLY A 80 6.38 -19.56 2.16
N GLU A 81 5.16 -19.94 2.49
CA GLU A 81 4.46 -19.46 3.69
C GLU A 81 5.21 -19.80 4.99
N GLY A 82 5.77 -21.00 5.10
CA GLY A 82 6.49 -21.43 6.30
C GLY A 82 7.63 -20.48 6.65
N CYS A 83 8.52 -20.20 5.70
CA CYS A 83 9.64 -19.30 5.93
C CYS A 83 9.20 -17.88 6.33
N VAL A 84 8.20 -17.35 5.64
CA VAL A 84 7.72 -15.98 5.90
C VAL A 84 7.03 -15.91 7.25
N PHE A 85 6.10 -16.82 7.55
CA PHE A 85 5.31 -16.75 8.77
C PHE A 85 5.98 -17.37 10.01
N ASP A 86 7.15 -17.99 9.86
CA ASP A 86 8.03 -18.24 11.00
C ASP A 86 8.70 -16.95 11.49
N ALA A 87 9.01 -16.03 10.57
CA ALA A 87 9.68 -14.76 10.89
C ALA A 87 8.71 -13.63 11.28
N VAL A 88 7.50 -13.59 10.73
CA VAL A 88 6.47 -12.58 11.00
C VAL A 88 5.12 -13.24 11.29
N GLY A 89 4.34 -12.68 12.21
CA GLY A 89 3.01 -13.20 12.53
C GLY A 89 1.96 -12.85 11.48
N MET A 90 0.72 -13.29 11.73
CA MET A 90 -0.47 -12.98 10.92
C MET A 90 -1.57 -12.29 11.73
N ASP A 91 -1.28 -11.93 12.99
CA ASP A 91 -2.28 -11.40 13.90
C ASP A 91 -2.58 -9.92 13.62
N PRO A 92 -3.84 -9.50 13.73
CA PRO A 92 -4.16 -8.08 13.70
C PRO A 92 -3.58 -7.38 14.93
N THR A 93 -3.37 -6.08 14.82
CA THR A 93 -2.95 -5.24 15.94
C THR A 93 -3.81 -3.97 16.01
N ALA A 94 -4.09 -3.51 17.23
CA ALA A 94 -4.69 -2.20 17.48
C ALA A 94 -3.63 -1.11 17.67
N ASP A 95 -2.35 -1.48 17.71
CA ASP A 95 -1.25 -0.53 17.85
C ASP A 95 -1.07 0.28 16.55
N PRO A 96 -0.57 1.51 16.63
CA PRO A 96 -0.20 2.28 15.44
C PRO A 96 0.77 1.49 14.55
N PHE A 97 0.59 1.56 13.23
CA PHE A 97 1.35 0.79 12.24
C PHE A 97 2.87 1.01 12.28
N ASN A 98 3.31 2.11 12.88
CA ASN A 98 4.71 2.48 13.08
C ASN A 98 5.23 2.23 14.51
N SER A 99 4.41 1.64 15.39
CA SER A 99 4.82 1.30 16.76
C SER A 99 5.78 0.11 16.74
N ILE A 100 6.85 0.21 17.53
CA ILE A 100 7.80 -0.88 17.79
C ILE A 100 7.71 -1.36 19.25
N MET A 101 6.91 -0.70 20.07
CA MET A 101 6.85 -0.95 21.51
C MET A 101 6.52 -2.40 21.81
N ARG A 102 5.52 -2.96 21.14
CA ARG A 102 5.12 -4.35 21.37
C ARG A 102 6.17 -5.35 20.89
N LEU A 103 6.88 -5.05 19.80
CA LEU A 103 8.00 -5.87 19.34
C LEU A 103 9.09 -6.00 20.39
N GLU A 104 9.37 -4.91 21.13
CA GLU A 104 10.40 -4.91 22.17
C GLU A 104 9.93 -5.52 23.49
N MET A 105 8.65 -5.39 23.82
CA MET A 105 8.09 -5.84 25.11
C MET A 105 7.66 -7.31 25.12
N VAL A 106 7.26 -7.88 23.99
CA VAL A 106 6.65 -9.21 23.92
C VAL A 106 7.58 -10.18 23.19
N LYS A 107 8.01 -11.23 23.91
CA LYS A 107 8.77 -12.33 23.28
C LYS A 107 7.83 -13.21 22.44
N PRO A 108 8.31 -13.75 21.31
CA PRO A 108 9.71 -13.86 20.87
C PRO A 108 10.28 -12.67 20.10
N HIS A 109 9.78 -11.44 20.26
CA HIS A 109 10.19 -10.24 19.52
C HIS A 109 9.90 -10.36 18.00
N ARG A 110 8.82 -11.02 17.66
CA ARG A 110 8.34 -11.22 16.28
C ARG A 110 7.26 -10.19 15.97
N PRO A 111 7.34 -9.46 14.85
CA PRO A 111 6.28 -8.57 14.43
C PRO A 111 4.96 -9.30 14.25
N GLN A 112 3.84 -8.67 14.62
CA GLN A 112 2.52 -9.32 14.62
C GLN A 112 2.02 -9.67 13.21
N ASN A 113 2.32 -8.82 12.23
CA ASN A 113 1.95 -9.06 10.83
C ASN A 113 2.88 -8.32 9.86
N PRO A 114 2.89 -8.71 8.58
CA PRO A 114 3.81 -8.15 7.58
C PRO A 114 3.43 -6.73 7.10
N LEU A 115 2.29 -6.19 7.49
CA LEU A 115 1.80 -4.90 6.99
C LEU A 115 2.08 -3.73 7.94
N ILE A 116 2.47 -3.99 9.20
CA ILE A 116 3.07 -2.98 10.06
C ILE A 116 4.54 -2.74 9.64
N ASN A 117 5.11 -1.58 9.97
CA ASN A 117 6.45 -1.22 9.51
C ASN A 117 7.53 -2.24 9.93
N ALA A 118 7.51 -2.68 11.18
CA ALA A 118 8.44 -3.69 11.68
C ALA A 118 8.33 -5.02 10.89
N GLY A 119 7.11 -5.47 10.63
CA GLY A 119 6.88 -6.69 9.85
C GLY A 119 7.31 -6.58 8.41
N ALA A 120 7.06 -5.45 7.78
CA ALA A 120 7.49 -5.21 6.39
C ALA A 120 9.04 -5.22 6.27
N LEU A 121 9.75 -4.66 7.26
CA LEU A 121 11.21 -4.72 7.30
C LEU A 121 11.73 -6.16 7.44
N VAL A 122 11.08 -6.97 8.28
CA VAL A 122 11.41 -8.40 8.40
C VAL A 122 11.19 -9.12 7.08
N VAL A 123 10.02 -8.93 6.44
CA VAL A 123 9.75 -9.54 5.12
C VAL A 123 10.80 -9.15 4.09
N LEU A 124 11.16 -7.87 4.00
CA LEU A 124 12.22 -7.39 3.10
C LEU A 124 13.57 -8.04 3.39
N SER A 125 13.92 -8.25 4.66
CA SER A 125 15.19 -8.86 5.04
C SER A 125 15.31 -10.34 4.66
N LEU A 126 14.18 -11.01 4.38
CA LEU A 126 14.18 -12.40 3.92
C LEU A 126 14.45 -12.53 2.42
N LEU A 127 14.20 -11.48 1.65
CA LEU A 127 14.41 -11.50 0.20
C LEU A 127 15.90 -11.52 -0.15
N PRO A 128 16.30 -12.25 -1.19
CA PRO A 128 17.68 -12.24 -1.66
C PRO A 128 18.09 -10.84 -2.14
N HIS A 129 19.30 -10.46 -1.84
CA HIS A 129 19.93 -9.18 -2.22
C HIS A 129 20.62 -9.28 -3.58
#